data_e7529f1e44fe70773119ea9f97ef67e8
#
_entry.id   e7529f1e44fe70773119ea9f97ef67e8
#
_cell.length_a   1.000
_cell.length_b   1.000
_cell.length_c   1.000
_cell.angle_alpha   90.00
_cell.angle_beta   90.00
_cell.angle_gamma   90.00
#
_symmetry.space_group_name_H-M   'P 1'
#
loop_
_entity.id
_entity.type
_entity.pdbx_description
1 polymer ?
#
loop_
_entity_poly.entity_id
_entity_poly.type
_entity_poly.pdbx_seq_one_letter_code
_entity_poly.pdbx_strand_id
1 'polypeptide(L)'
;MRAIIKTFESGAGDCIFLVMKDEMDNSCFHIMMDCNVLTDEIKAYIRDELYKRIDVLIVTHIDSDHANGITKLMRNPDFADMQIGMILFNGFQPQTEQPQTLPSTTVAKLQTVAELLPPTVDEAFQKTNGMDAACLITELNKHPQWKAVWRQTPILAGETMPLGNNGKWGRLRVLSPTQDAMDNLLHDVKLEYAKRLGSAPPNEDFLDQDKYYELMLRLTEQRKRPFISRKINAAAITKETLNNSAKTDAEENGVTNANKASLAFCWEGGEDMKRILLMGDAVSSQVVNELNDIDDDRIWFEAVKVSHHGSKHNTSIELNAKVDSAHYFFTGGKENEGPDIETVAKIAMKPLSEGIDQRVIHYNHEKGINLWKELNKEIAIQLLNNYHTLLNTDNTYEFEY
;
A
#
# COMPACT_ATOMS: atom_id res chain seq x y z
N MET A 1 2.62 -25.68 -8.81
CA MET A 1 2.87 -24.66 -7.77
C MET A 1 1.56 -24.05 -7.33
N ARG A 2 1.52 -23.45 -6.15
CA ARG A 2 0.31 -22.85 -5.57
C ARG A 2 0.62 -21.44 -5.06
N ALA A 3 -0.25 -20.48 -5.31
CA ALA A 3 -0.16 -19.13 -4.78
C ALA A 3 -1.35 -18.82 -3.89
N ILE A 4 -1.07 -18.17 -2.76
CA ILE A 4 -2.06 -17.79 -1.75
C ILE A 4 -1.92 -16.29 -1.52
N ILE A 5 -2.96 -15.51 -1.82
CA ILE A 5 -3.07 -14.14 -1.37
C ILE A 5 -3.85 -14.12 -0.05
N LYS A 6 -3.30 -13.48 0.96
CA LYS A 6 -3.94 -13.33 2.28
C LYS A 6 -3.81 -11.91 2.76
N THR A 7 -4.92 -11.33 3.19
CA THR A 7 -4.97 -9.99 3.75
C THR A 7 -5.30 -10.05 5.24
N PHE A 8 -4.78 -9.10 6.02
CA PHE A 8 -5.07 -9.01 7.45
C PHE A 8 -5.72 -7.68 7.78
N GLU A 9 -6.63 -7.69 8.76
CA GLU A 9 -7.12 -6.44 9.34
C GLU A 9 -5.95 -5.72 10.02
N SER A 10 -5.60 -4.57 9.51
CA SER A 10 -4.47 -3.75 9.94
C SER A 10 -4.91 -2.30 10.22
N GLY A 11 -6.06 -2.14 10.86
CA GLY A 11 -6.69 -0.83 11.06
C GLY A 11 -7.12 -0.19 9.75
N ALA A 12 -6.82 1.10 9.57
CA ALA A 12 -7.21 1.83 8.36
C ALA A 12 -6.38 1.50 7.12
N GLY A 13 -5.29 0.74 7.26
CA GLY A 13 -4.32 0.52 6.19
C GLY A 13 -4.21 -0.93 5.73
N ASP A 14 -3.25 -1.16 4.87
CA ASP A 14 -2.99 -2.45 4.25
C ASP A 14 -2.13 -3.38 5.13
N CYS A 15 -2.30 -4.68 4.95
CA CYS A 15 -1.35 -5.73 5.30
C CYS A 15 -1.67 -6.97 4.46
N ILE A 16 -0.79 -7.29 3.52
CA ILE A 16 -1.03 -8.29 2.49
C ILE A 16 0.15 -9.25 2.44
N PHE A 17 -0.14 -10.53 2.32
CA PHE A 17 0.84 -11.57 2.04
C PHE A 17 0.50 -12.28 0.74
N LEU A 18 1.52 -12.51 -0.08
CA LEU A 18 1.48 -13.42 -1.20
C LEU A 18 2.47 -14.55 -0.90
N VAL A 19 1.95 -15.75 -0.70
CA VAL A 19 2.73 -16.94 -0.36
C VAL A 19 2.69 -17.91 -1.53
N MET A 20 3.84 -18.24 -2.07
CA MET A 20 3.99 -19.21 -3.13
C MET A 20 4.60 -20.49 -2.58
N LYS A 21 4.02 -21.63 -2.95
CA LYS A 21 4.44 -22.97 -2.49
C LYS A 21 4.72 -23.88 -3.67
N ASP A 22 5.83 -24.59 -3.60
CA ASP A 22 6.14 -25.68 -4.49
C ASP A 22 5.91 -26.99 -3.74
N GLU A 23 4.91 -27.75 -4.16
CA GLU A 23 4.54 -29.00 -3.51
C GLU A 23 5.55 -30.13 -3.79
N MET A 24 6.39 -29.99 -4.82
CA MET A 24 7.37 -31.01 -5.18
C MET A 24 8.57 -31.05 -4.22
N ASP A 25 9.06 -29.87 -3.82
CA ASP A 25 10.22 -29.73 -2.94
C ASP A 25 9.89 -29.10 -1.58
N ASN A 26 8.60 -28.83 -1.32
CA ASN A 26 8.09 -28.15 -0.12
C ASN A 26 8.71 -26.76 0.13
N SER A 27 9.30 -26.14 -0.89
CA SER A 27 9.83 -24.80 -0.74
C SER A 27 8.70 -23.76 -0.77
N CYS A 28 8.94 -22.63 -0.08
CA CYS A 28 8.02 -21.52 -0.05
C CYS A 28 8.76 -20.21 -0.36
N PHE A 29 8.01 -19.24 -0.90
CA PHE A 29 8.47 -17.89 -1.11
C PHE A 29 7.41 -16.91 -0.61
N HIS A 30 7.82 -15.98 0.25
CA HIS A 30 6.92 -15.10 0.98
C HIS A 30 7.13 -13.65 0.57
N ILE A 31 6.08 -13.01 0.09
CA ILE A 31 6.04 -11.56 -0.11
C ILE A 31 5.11 -10.98 0.95
N MET A 32 5.57 -9.97 1.67
CA MET A 32 4.76 -9.13 2.54
C MET A 32 4.68 -7.74 1.95
N MET A 33 3.48 -7.17 1.84
CA MET A 33 3.22 -5.84 1.32
C MET A 33 2.47 -5.02 2.35
N ASP A 34 3.10 -3.96 2.82
CA ASP A 34 2.58 -3.01 3.78
C ASP A 34 2.21 -3.59 5.15
N CYS A 35 2.08 -2.73 6.13
CA CYS A 35 1.43 -2.98 7.42
C CYS A 35 1.18 -1.65 8.13
N ASN A 36 -0.07 -1.39 8.52
CA ASN A 36 -0.40 -0.23 9.32
C ASN A 36 -0.35 -0.54 10.83
N VAL A 37 -1.19 -1.47 11.26
CA VAL A 37 -1.24 -1.91 12.65
C VAL A 37 -0.70 -3.33 12.74
N LEU A 38 0.42 -3.49 13.46
CA LEU A 38 1.02 -4.80 13.70
C LEU A 38 0.23 -5.50 14.83
N THR A 39 -0.82 -6.24 14.45
CA THR A 39 -1.67 -6.98 15.38
C THR A 39 -0.98 -8.25 15.90
N ASP A 40 -1.52 -8.85 16.97
CA ASP A 40 -1.00 -10.13 17.47
C ASP A 40 -1.21 -11.26 16.46
N GLU A 41 -2.28 -11.22 15.67
CA GLU A 41 -2.55 -12.16 14.59
C GLU A 41 -1.48 -12.08 13.50
N ILE A 42 -1.13 -10.87 13.04
CA ILE A 42 -0.04 -10.66 12.05
C ILE A 42 1.29 -11.15 12.60
N LYS A 43 1.60 -10.82 13.87
CA LYS A 43 2.84 -11.30 14.54
C LYS A 43 2.88 -12.84 14.63
N ALA A 44 1.77 -13.46 15.00
CA ALA A 44 1.66 -14.91 15.05
C ALA A 44 1.86 -15.54 13.67
N TYR A 45 1.23 -14.98 12.62
CA TYR A 45 1.38 -15.46 11.27
C TYR A 45 2.84 -15.39 10.78
N ILE A 46 3.51 -14.25 10.97
CA ILE A 46 4.94 -14.10 10.59
C ILE A 46 5.82 -15.07 11.37
N ARG A 47 5.56 -15.26 12.67
CA ARG A 47 6.38 -16.13 13.54
C ARG A 47 6.16 -17.62 13.27
N ASP A 48 4.89 -18.03 13.21
CA ASP A 48 4.49 -19.44 13.31
C ASP A 48 4.28 -20.09 11.92
N GLU A 49 3.75 -19.30 10.95
CA GLU A 49 3.48 -19.80 9.60
C GLU A 49 4.62 -19.49 8.62
N LEU A 50 5.24 -18.30 8.74
CA LEU A 50 6.33 -17.89 7.86
C LEU A 50 7.72 -18.14 8.52
N TYR A 51 7.78 -18.62 9.75
CA TYR A 51 9.02 -18.88 10.49
C TYR A 51 9.98 -17.66 10.49
N LYS A 52 9.42 -16.46 10.61
CA LYS A 52 10.13 -15.17 10.54
C LYS A 52 10.95 -14.98 9.26
N ARG A 53 10.50 -15.56 8.15
CA ARG A 53 11.14 -15.40 6.84
C ARG A 53 10.21 -14.68 5.89
N ILE A 54 10.70 -13.57 5.34
CA ILE A 54 10.06 -12.77 4.29
C ILE A 54 11.07 -12.63 3.15
N ASP A 55 10.78 -13.24 2.00
CA ASP A 55 11.69 -13.19 0.86
C ASP A 55 11.68 -11.81 0.19
N VAL A 56 10.50 -11.17 0.13
CA VAL A 56 10.38 -9.77 -0.34
C VAL A 56 9.44 -8.99 0.60
N LEU A 57 9.95 -7.94 1.20
CA LEU A 57 9.17 -6.96 1.95
C LEU A 57 8.95 -5.73 1.06
N ILE A 58 7.70 -5.38 0.83
CA ILE A 58 7.30 -4.21 0.04
C ILE A 58 6.67 -3.18 0.99
N VAL A 59 7.13 -1.94 0.92
CA VAL A 59 6.42 -0.79 1.48
C VAL A 59 6.06 0.11 0.31
N THR A 60 4.77 0.18 0.00
CA THR A 60 4.32 0.78 -1.26
C THR A 60 4.57 2.26 -1.33
N HIS A 61 4.38 2.97 -0.22
CA HIS A 61 4.66 4.39 -0.11
C HIS A 61 4.82 4.83 1.35
N ILE A 62 4.98 6.14 1.55
CA ILE A 62 5.41 6.71 2.84
C ILE A 62 4.29 6.92 3.86
N ASP A 63 3.03 6.71 3.50
CA ASP A 63 1.90 7.00 4.38
C ASP A 63 1.83 6.02 5.56
N SER A 64 1.40 6.53 6.71
CA SER A 64 1.43 5.78 7.99
C SER A 64 0.59 4.51 7.97
N ASP A 65 -0.48 4.51 7.21
CA ASP A 65 -1.37 3.37 7.03
C ASP A 65 -0.76 2.23 6.19
N HIS A 66 0.44 2.43 5.65
CA HIS A 66 1.24 1.42 4.96
C HIS A 66 2.57 1.11 5.69
N ALA A 67 3.28 2.11 6.20
CA ALA A 67 4.64 1.98 6.73
C ALA A 67 4.73 1.77 8.26
N ASN A 68 3.75 2.22 9.04
CA ASN A 68 3.85 2.29 10.50
C ASN A 68 4.00 0.91 11.18
N GLY A 69 3.24 -0.10 10.74
CA GLY A 69 3.34 -1.46 11.26
C GLY A 69 4.66 -2.13 10.91
N ILE A 70 5.21 -1.85 9.72
CA ILE A 70 6.55 -2.32 9.33
C ILE A 70 7.62 -1.73 10.25
N THR A 71 7.54 -0.41 10.51
CA THR A 71 8.44 0.26 11.46
C THR A 71 8.37 -0.38 12.86
N LYS A 72 7.16 -0.72 13.32
CA LYS A 72 6.97 -1.42 14.61
C LYS A 72 7.49 -2.85 14.59
N LEU A 73 7.34 -3.56 13.48
CA LEU A 73 7.87 -4.91 13.30
C LEU A 73 9.40 -4.91 13.42
N MET A 74 10.07 -3.95 12.76
CA MET A 74 11.52 -3.79 12.81
C MET A 74 12.05 -3.41 14.20
N ARG A 75 11.25 -2.70 15.00
CA ARG A 75 11.59 -2.34 16.39
C ARG A 75 11.32 -3.45 17.39
N ASN A 76 10.53 -4.44 17.01
CA ASN A 76 10.12 -5.48 17.95
C ASN A 76 11.27 -6.49 18.18
N PRO A 77 11.77 -6.64 19.42
CA PRO A 77 12.88 -7.53 19.73
C PRO A 77 12.57 -9.01 19.38
N ASP A 78 11.30 -9.42 19.38
CA ASP A 78 10.89 -10.77 19.03
C ASP A 78 11.15 -11.09 17.54
N PHE A 79 11.38 -10.07 16.70
CA PHE A 79 11.66 -10.20 15.29
C PHE A 79 13.06 -9.71 14.89
N ALA A 80 13.96 -9.49 15.86
CA ALA A 80 15.33 -9.05 15.58
C ALA A 80 16.14 -10.05 14.73
N ASP A 81 15.76 -11.33 14.78
CA ASP A 81 16.31 -12.43 13.99
C ASP A 81 15.56 -12.69 12.67
N MET A 82 14.57 -11.87 12.33
CA MET A 82 13.78 -12.04 11.12
C MET A 82 14.66 -11.94 9.86
N GLN A 83 14.47 -12.90 8.97
CA GLN A 83 15.18 -12.98 7.70
C GLN A 83 14.35 -12.28 6.61
N ILE A 84 14.94 -11.26 6.00
CA ILE A 84 14.36 -10.56 4.84
C ILE A 84 15.34 -10.73 3.68
N GLY A 85 14.83 -11.22 2.53
CA GLY A 85 15.66 -11.43 1.34
C GLY A 85 15.84 -10.15 0.51
N MET A 86 14.81 -9.32 0.40
CA MET A 86 14.82 -8.04 -0.34
C MET A 86 13.81 -7.08 0.29
N ILE A 87 14.14 -5.79 0.34
CA ILE A 87 13.22 -4.72 0.73
C ILE A 87 13.02 -3.77 -0.46
N LEU A 88 11.76 -3.62 -0.87
CA LEU A 88 11.32 -2.71 -1.92
C LEU A 88 10.58 -1.54 -1.26
N PHE A 89 11.25 -0.41 -1.19
CA PHE A 89 10.72 0.83 -0.63
C PHE A 89 11.41 2.02 -1.27
N ASN A 90 10.64 2.89 -1.91
CA ASN A 90 11.12 4.16 -2.43
C ASN A 90 11.26 5.18 -1.29
N GLY A 91 12.25 4.93 -0.42
CA GLY A 91 12.67 5.91 0.57
C GLY A 91 13.45 7.04 -0.07
N PHE A 92 13.63 8.13 0.67
CA PHE A 92 14.49 9.23 0.23
C PHE A 92 15.95 8.83 0.49
N GLN A 93 16.67 8.55 -0.60
CA GLN A 93 18.05 8.06 -0.55
C GLN A 93 19.05 9.19 -0.68
N PRO A 94 20.22 9.10 0.00
CA PRO A 94 21.34 9.99 -0.26
C PRO A 94 21.85 9.82 -1.68
N GLN A 95 22.08 10.94 -2.35
CA GLN A 95 22.76 10.94 -3.64
C GLN A 95 24.28 10.90 -3.51
N THR A 96 24.83 10.96 -2.29
CA THR A 96 26.29 11.02 -2.04
C THR A 96 26.74 9.94 -1.07
N GLU A 97 27.88 9.29 -1.40
CA GLU A 97 28.51 8.22 -0.59
C GLU A 97 29.11 8.69 0.75
N GLN A 98 29.08 9.98 1.07
CA GLN A 98 29.64 10.51 2.31
C GLN A 98 28.59 11.28 3.12
N PRO A 99 28.24 10.79 4.31
CA PRO A 99 27.35 11.54 5.21
C PRO A 99 28.02 12.83 5.66
N GLN A 100 27.48 13.97 5.25
CA GLN A 100 27.91 15.26 5.78
C GLN A 100 27.38 15.43 7.20
N THR A 101 28.26 15.65 8.16
CA THR A 101 27.86 16.00 9.53
C THR A 101 27.26 17.39 9.56
N LEU A 102 26.00 17.52 10.03
CA LEU A 102 25.40 18.84 10.26
C LEU A 102 26.26 19.67 11.21
N PRO A 103 26.44 20.99 10.94
CA PRO A 103 27.04 21.88 11.90
C PRO A 103 26.32 21.80 13.24
N SER A 104 27.06 21.81 14.34
CA SER A 104 26.50 21.74 15.70
C SER A 104 25.46 22.83 15.99
N THR A 105 25.59 23.99 15.35
CA THR A 105 24.65 25.11 15.41
C THR A 105 23.31 24.75 14.72
N THR A 106 23.31 23.98 13.66
CA THR A 106 22.10 23.51 12.97
C THR A 106 21.39 22.45 13.81
N VAL A 107 22.15 21.51 14.41
CA VAL A 107 21.61 20.50 15.32
C VAL A 107 20.96 21.18 16.54
N ALA A 108 21.60 22.17 17.14
CA ALA A 108 21.04 22.91 18.29
C ALA A 108 19.76 23.67 17.89
N LYS A 109 19.72 24.30 16.70
CA LYS A 109 18.50 24.95 16.18
C LYS A 109 17.36 23.95 15.97
N LEU A 110 17.64 22.78 15.40
CA LEU A 110 16.65 21.73 15.19
C LEU A 110 16.09 21.21 16.52
N GLN A 111 16.95 21.03 17.54
CA GLN A 111 16.52 20.65 18.89
C GLN A 111 15.64 21.71 19.52
N THR A 112 16.02 23.00 19.42
CA THR A 112 15.21 24.11 19.94
C THR A 112 13.86 24.21 19.24
N VAL A 113 13.80 24.03 17.91
CA VAL A 113 12.54 24.02 17.16
C VAL A 113 11.68 22.83 17.59
N ALA A 114 12.28 21.66 17.83
CA ALA A 114 11.56 20.49 18.31
C ALA A 114 10.91 20.70 19.69
N GLU A 115 11.60 21.41 20.57
CA GLU A 115 11.10 21.75 21.91
C GLU A 115 10.00 22.83 21.88
N LEU A 116 10.03 23.73 20.90
CA LEU A 116 9.11 24.87 20.77
C LEU A 116 7.85 24.56 19.93
N LEU A 117 7.81 23.44 19.23
CA LEU A 117 6.63 23.07 18.42
C LEU A 117 5.43 22.76 19.34
N PRO A 118 4.28 23.41 19.13
CA PRO A 118 3.10 23.15 19.93
C PRO A 118 2.61 21.70 19.73
N PRO A 119 1.99 21.09 20.76
CA PRO A 119 1.51 19.71 20.71
C PRO A 119 0.33 19.50 19.74
N THR A 120 -0.26 20.57 19.22
CA THR A 120 -1.37 20.54 18.27
C THR A 120 -0.88 20.90 16.87
N VAL A 121 -1.04 19.98 15.94
CA VAL A 121 -0.73 20.19 14.52
C VAL A 121 -1.97 20.69 13.81
N ASP A 122 -1.80 21.76 13.06
CA ASP A 122 -2.81 22.29 12.14
C ASP A 122 -3.19 21.18 11.13
N GLU A 123 -4.48 21.04 10.81
CA GLU A 123 -5.00 20.01 9.88
C GLU A 123 -4.32 20.04 8.50
N ALA A 124 -3.73 21.17 8.12
CA ALA A 124 -2.95 21.33 6.89
C ALA A 124 -1.67 20.48 6.83
N PHE A 125 -1.13 20.04 8.00
CA PHE A 125 0.07 19.21 8.09
C PHE A 125 -0.20 17.70 8.03
N GLN A 126 -1.46 17.27 7.91
CA GLN A 126 -1.82 15.85 7.83
C GLN A 126 -1.63 15.27 6.42
N LYS A 127 -1.25 16.07 5.43
CA LYS A 127 -1.23 15.66 4.00
C LYS A 127 0.08 15.08 3.50
N THR A 128 1.18 15.19 4.25
CA THR A 128 2.47 14.59 3.87
C THR A 128 3.04 13.81 5.04
N ASN A 129 3.37 12.53 4.82
CA ASN A 129 3.86 11.61 5.85
C ASN A 129 5.40 11.41 5.76
N GLY A 130 6.14 12.45 5.40
CA GLY A 130 7.60 12.43 5.38
C GLY A 130 8.23 11.97 6.70
N MET A 131 7.51 12.16 7.82
CA MET A 131 7.94 11.68 9.14
C MET A 131 7.85 10.16 9.29
N ASP A 132 6.84 9.53 8.73
CA ASP A 132 6.69 8.07 8.79
C ASP A 132 7.76 7.40 7.93
N ALA A 133 8.07 7.98 6.75
CA ALA A 133 9.22 7.58 5.94
C ALA A 133 10.55 7.70 6.71
N ALA A 134 10.77 8.83 7.39
CA ALA A 134 11.97 9.06 8.19
C ALA A 134 12.10 8.02 9.32
N CYS A 135 11.00 7.64 9.96
CA CYS A 135 10.98 6.60 10.99
C CYS A 135 11.42 5.25 10.42
N LEU A 136 10.87 4.83 9.28
CA LEU A 136 11.22 3.56 8.64
C LEU A 136 12.67 3.55 8.16
N ILE A 137 13.14 4.63 7.52
CA ILE A 137 14.53 4.76 7.05
C ILE A 137 15.50 4.68 8.23
N THR A 138 15.15 5.32 9.37
CA THR A 138 15.95 5.24 10.59
C THR A 138 16.09 3.80 11.09
N GLU A 139 14.99 3.04 11.09
CA GLU A 139 15.06 1.64 11.52
C GLU A 139 15.86 0.78 10.53
N LEU A 140 15.70 0.98 9.23
CA LEU A 140 16.52 0.30 8.22
C LEU A 140 18.01 0.58 8.42
N ASN A 141 18.38 1.84 8.71
CA ASN A 141 19.77 2.22 8.96
C ASN A 141 20.35 1.64 10.25
N LYS A 142 19.52 1.40 11.29
CA LYS A 142 19.95 0.77 12.56
C LYS A 142 20.23 -0.73 12.43
N HIS A 143 19.70 -1.38 11.41
CA HIS A 143 19.79 -2.82 11.20
C HIS A 143 20.60 -3.15 9.93
N PRO A 144 21.94 -3.33 10.03
CA PRO A 144 22.81 -3.54 8.87
C PRO A 144 22.36 -4.68 7.96
N GLN A 145 21.78 -5.75 8.53
CA GLN A 145 21.27 -6.90 7.76
C GLN A 145 20.09 -6.51 6.85
N TRP A 146 19.20 -5.63 7.29
CA TRP A 146 18.07 -5.16 6.49
C TRP A 146 18.45 -4.05 5.53
N LYS A 147 19.36 -3.16 5.96
CA LYS A 147 19.94 -2.15 5.08
C LYS A 147 20.64 -2.77 3.86
N ALA A 148 21.36 -3.88 4.06
CA ALA A 148 22.07 -4.56 2.99
C ALA A 148 21.14 -5.16 1.90
N VAL A 149 19.89 -5.47 2.24
CA VAL A 149 18.89 -6.03 1.31
C VAL A 149 17.84 -5.01 0.88
N TRP A 150 17.91 -3.79 1.39
CA TRP A 150 17.07 -2.69 0.94
C TRP A 150 17.58 -2.15 -0.39
N ARG A 151 16.72 -2.16 -1.41
CA ARG A 151 17.04 -1.64 -2.73
C ARG A 151 17.25 -0.13 -2.67
N GLN A 152 18.49 0.30 -2.96
CA GLN A 152 18.93 1.69 -2.85
C GLN A 152 18.62 2.54 -4.10
N THR A 153 18.32 1.89 -5.24
CA THR A 153 17.94 2.59 -6.48
C THR A 153 16.42 2.77 -6.54
N PRO A 154 15.91 3.88 -7.09
CA PRO A 154 14.49 4.06 -7.29
C PRO A 154 13.86 2.89 -8.03
N ILE A 155 12.66 2.52 -7.62
CA ILE A 155 11.85 1.47 -8.23
C ILE A 155 10.78 2.19 -9.04
N LEU A 156 10.83 2.06 -10.36
CA LEU A 156 9.99 2.84 -11.26
C LEU A 156 9.20 1.93 -12.21
N ALA A 157 8.10 2.45 -12.69
CA ALA A 157 7.25 1.82 -13.71
C ALA A 157 8.08 1.35 -14.92
N GLY A 158 7.69 0.20 -15.50
CA GLY A 158 8.39 -0.46 -16.60
C GLY A 158 9.46 -1.47 -16.17
N GLU A 159 9.91 -1.44 -14.90
CA GLU A 159 10.89 -2.42 -14.44
C GLU A 159 10.26 -3.80 -14.22
N THR A 160 11.10 -4.84 -14.36
CA THR A 160 10.70 -6.22 -14.06
C THR A 160 11.77 -6.90 -13.20
N MET A 161 11.33 -7.55 -12.12
CA MET A 161 12.21 -8.20 -11.14
C MET A 161 11.86 -9.69 -11.05
N PRO A 162 12.77 -10.61 -11.39
CA PRO A 162 12.56 -12.04 -11.17
C PRO A 162 12.58 -12.37 -9.68
N LEU A 163 11.71 -13.30 -9.26
CA LEU A 163 11.57 -13.75 -7.88
C LEU A 163 12.26 -15.10 -7.67
N GLY A 164 13.16 -15.13 -6.70
CA GLY A 164 13.98 -16.29 -6.40
C GLY A 164 15.01 -16.62 -7.47
N ASN A 165 15.64 -17.79 -7.35
CA ASN A 165 16.66 -18.22 -8.30
C ASN A 165 16.04 -18.44 -9.68
N ASN A 166 16.56 -17.74 -10.69
CA ASN A 166 16.11 -17.81 -12.09
C ASN A 166 14.61 -17.57 -12.30
N GLY A 167 13.95 -16.82 -11.40
CA GLY A 167 12.52 -16.54 -11.54
C GLY A 167 11.61 -17.74 -11.21
N LYS A 168 12.08 -18.72 -10.43
CA LYS A 168 11.27 -19.89 -10.00
C LYS A 168 9.88 -19.47 -9.51
N TRP A 169 9.79 -18.35 -8.80
CA TRP A 169 8.55 -17.87 -8.19
C TRP A 169 7.83 -16.80 -9.01
N GLY A 170 8.14 -16.71 -10.32
CA GLY A 170 7.61 -15.69 -11.21
C GLY A 170 8.43 -14.41 -11.18
N ARG A 171 7.76 -13.29 -11.46
CA ARG A 171 8.38 -11.97 -11.49
C ARG A 171 7.40 -10.88 -11.02
N LEU A 172 7.93 -9.78 -10.55
CA LEU A 172 7.18 -8.55 -10.30
C LEU A 172 7.47 -7.56 -11.43
N ARG A 173 6.42 -7.15 -12.14
CA ARG A 173 6.44 -6.03 -13.08
C ARG A 173 5.95 -4.79 -12.33
N VAL A 174 6.73 -3.73 -12.33
CA VAL A 174 6.42 -2.45 -11.67
C VAL A 174 5.50 -1.63 -12.58
N LEU A 175 4.34 -1.24 -12.07
CA LEU A 175 3.32 -0.48 -12.80
C LEU A 175 3.26 1.00 -12.36
N SER A 176 3.83 1.32 -11.22
CA SER A 176 3.88 2.64 -10.58
C SER A 176 5.01 2.64 -9.55
N PRO A 177 5.64 3.77 -9.23
CA PRO A 177 5.40 5.12 -9.76
C PRO A 177 6.23 5.45 -11.01
N THR A 178 5.88 6.56 -11.65
CA THR A 178 6.73 7.23 -12.65
C THR A 178 7.79 8.09 -11.95
N GLN A 179 8.87 8.48 -12.70
CA GLN A 179 9.88 9.40 -12.18
C GLN A 179 9.26 10.75 -11.76
N ASP A 180 8.35 11.31 -12.57
CA ASP A 180 7.67 12.56 -12.27
C ASP A 180 6.88 12.50 -10.95
N ALA A 181 6.22 11.37 -10.67
CA ALA A 181 5.50 11.17 -9.41
C ALA A 181 6.45 11.18 -8.21
N MET A 182 7.63 10.54 -8.35
CA MET A 182 8.66 10.54 -7.31
C MET A 182 9.26 11.94 -7.09
N ASP A 183 9.52 12.69 -8.16
CA ASP A 183 10.05 14.05 -8.08
C ASP A 183 9.06 15.01 -7.38
N ASN A 184 7.76 14.88 -7.69
CA ASN A 184 6.70 15.65 -7.03
C ASN A 184 6.59 15.30 -5.53
N LEU A 185 6.67 14.01 -5.17
CA LEU A 185 6.69 13.59 -3.77
C LEU A 185 7.91 14.16 -3.04
N LEU A 186 9.10 14.08 -3.62
CA LEU A 186 10.31 14.63 -3.03
C LEU A 186 10.21 16.14 -2.82
N HIS A 187 9.60 16.86 -3.79
CA HIS A 187 9.33 18.28 -3.65
C HIS A 187 8.42 18.57 -2.45
N ASP A 188 7.32 17.83 -2.27
CA ASP A 188 6.39 17.99 -1.15
C ASP A 188 7.06 17.72 0.20
N VAL A 189 7.88 16.68 0.30
CA VAL A 189 8.64 16.35 1.50
C VAL A 189 9.64 17.47 1.85
N LYS A 190 10.34 18.01 0.84
CA LYS A 190 11.23 19.16 1.04
C LYS A 190 10.47 20.40 1.55
N LEU A 191 9.28 20.67 1.01
CA LEU A 191 8.43 21.76 1.48
C LEU A 191 7.93 21.55 2.91
N GLU A 192 7.56 20.32 3.27
CA GLU A 192 7.17 19.98 4.63
C GLU A 192 8.31 20.26 5.61
N TYR A 193 9.52 19.83 5.27
CA TYR A 193 10.70 20.06 6.08
C TYR A 193 11.02 21.56 6.23
N ALA A 194 10.98 22.32 5.13
CA ALA A 194 11.20 23.75 5.16
C ALA A 194 10.21 24.46 6.11
N LYS A 195 8.94 24.11 6.04
CA LYS A 195 7.89 24.68 6.92
C LYS A 195 8.12 24.32 8.37
N ARG A 196 8.50 23.09 8.68
CA ARG A 196 8.75 22.62 10.06
C ARG A 196 10.00 23.25 10.69
N LEU A 197 11.02 23.50 9.88
CA LEU A 197 12.30 24.04 10.32
C LEU A 197 12.36 25.58 10.25
N GLY A 198 11.34 26.23 9.67
CA GLY A 198 11.34 27.67 9.44
C GLY A 198 12.37 28.13 8.39
N SER A 199 12.99 27.20 7.66
CA SER A 199 13.94 27.47 6.58
C SER A 199 13.99 26.30 5.61
N ALA A 200 14.24 26.57 4.33
CA ALA A 200 14.53 25.51 3.35
C ALA A 200 15.76 24.69 3.81
N PRO A 201 15.76 23.36 3.61
CA PRO A 201 16.95 22.57 3.82
C PRO A 201 18.10 23.14 2.96
N PRO A 202 19.32 23.22 3.51
CA PRO A 202 20.42 23.88 2.82
C PRO A 202 20.84 23.22 1.52
N ASN A 203 20.57 21.93 1.38
CA ASN A 203 20.79 21.13 0.16
C ASN A 203 19.97 19.83 0.20
N GLU A 204 20.00 19.05 -0.86
CA GLU A 204 19.31 17.76 -0.95
C GLU A 204 19.86 16.73 0.04
N ASP A 205 21.17 16.78 0.31
CA ASP A 205 21.88 15.91 1.26
C ASP A 205 21.39 16.07 2.72
N PHE A 206 20.63 17.14 3.01
CA PHE A 206 20.06 17.37 4.33
C PHE A 206 19.04 16.30 4.73
N LEU A 207 18.36 15.71 3.76
CA LEU A 207 17.37 14.65 3.98
C LEU A 207 18.01 13.32 4.44
N ASP A 208 19.32 13.20 4.26
CA ASP A 208 20.08 11.96 4.42
C ASP A 208 20.77 11.82 5.78
N GLN A 209 20.55 12.78 6.68
CA GLN A 209 21.36 12.77 7.90
C GLN A 209 20.65 12.00 9.01
N ASP A 210 21.28 10.95 9.52
CA ASP A 210 20.79 10.10 10.62
C ASP A 210 20.26 10.95 11.80
N LYS A 211 20.89 12.08 12.10
CA LYS A 211 20.47 12.99 13.17
C LYS A 211 19.17 13.72 12.88
N TYR A 212 18.90 14.03 11.62
CA TYR A 212 17.66 14.66 11.23
C TYR A 212 16.49 13.68 11.37
N TYR A 213 16.67 12.46 10.88
CA TYR A 213 15.69 11.39 11.05
C TYR A 213 15.46 11.04 12.51
N GLU A 214 16.51 10.98 13.34
CA GLU A 214 16.39 10.77 14.78
C GLU A 214 15.57 11.89 15.47
N LEU A 215 15.78 13.15 15.07
CA LEU A 215 15.02 14.28 15.58
C LEU A 215 13.54 14.18 15.18
N MET A 216 13.26 13.88 13.91
CA MET A 216 11.90 13.71 13.41
C MET A 216 11.20 12.53 14.11
N LEU A 217 11.92 11.46 14.42
CA LEU A 217 11.42 10.33 15.21
C LEU A 217 10.97 10.77 16.60
N ARG A 218 11.81 11.51 17.32
CA ARG A 218 11.48 12.05 18.66
C ARG A 218 10.25 12.96 18.63
N LEU A 219 10.11 13.79 17.60
CA LEU A 219 8.93 14.64 17.40
C LEU A 219 7.65 13.82 17.17
N THR A 220 7.77 12.68 16.48
CA THR A 220 6.63 11.77 16.21
C THR A 220 6.20 11.04 17.48
N GLU A 221 7.14 10.54 18.27
CA GLU A 221 6.88 9.79 19.51
C GLU A 221 6.19 10.64 20.59
N GLN A 222 6.44 11.94 20.60
CA GLN A 222 5.80 12.88 21.55
C GLN A 222 4.34 13.20 21.19
N ARG A 223 3.86 12.81 20.01
CA ARG A 223 2.51 13.14 19.51
C ARG A 223 1.56 11.95 19.60
N LYS A 224 0.76 11.91 20.66
CA LYS A 224 -0.45 11.09 20.68
C LYS A 224 -1.47 11.74 19.73
N ARG A 225 -1.75 11.11 18.58
CA ARG A 225 -2.78 11.57 17.64
C ARG A 225 -4.16 11.41 18.31
N PRO A 226 -4.99 12.46 18.43
CA PRO A 226 -6.37 12.28 18.83
C PRO A 226 -7.13 11.57 17.71
N PHE A 227 -7.85 10.53 18.06
CA PHE A 227 -8.75 9.82 17.17
C PHE A 227 -9.96 10.73 16.88
N ILE A 228 -10.12 11.21 15.66
CA ILE A 228 -11.28 11.99 15.24
C ILE A 228 -12.26 11.04 14.56
N SER A 229 -13.25 10.60 15.31
CA SER A 229 -14.41 9.89 14.75
C SER A 229 -15.26 10.87 13.96
N ARG A 230 -15.33 10.73 12.63
CA ARG A 230 -16.34 11.42 11.80
C ARG A 230 -17.63 10.62 11.87
N LYS A 231 -18.73 11.29 12.20
CA LYS A 231 -20.08 10.69 12.09
C LYS A 231 -20.42 10.51 10.62
N ILE A 232 -20.81 9.29 10.24
CA ILE A 232 -21.30 9.00 8.90
C ILE A 232 -22.72 9.57 8.78
N ASN A 233 -22.93 10.48 7.83
CA ASN A 233 -24.24 10.75 7.27
C ASN A 233 -24.38 9.91 5.99
N ALA A 234 -24.46 8.60 6.13
CA ALA A 234 -24.71 7.72 4.98
C ALA A 234 -26.20 7.77 4.64
N ALA A 235 -26.55 8.48 3.57
CA ALA A 235 -27.84 8.28 2.93
C ALA A 235 -27.88 6.86 2.34
N ALA A 236 -29.04 6.19 2.46
CA ALA A 236 -29.22 4.86 1.86
C ALA A 236 -28.95 4.93 0.33
N ILE A 237 -28.14 4.03 -0.17
CA ILE A 237 -27.80 3.94 -1.60
C ILE A 237 -29.01 3.36 -2.33
N THR A 238 -29.46 4.05 -3.39
CA THR A 238 -30.53 3.60 -4.27
C THR A 238 -29.98 2.90 -5.50
N LYS A 239 -30.81 2.17 -6.24
CA LYS A 239 -30.44 1.59 -7.55
C LYS A 239 -29.99 2.65 -8.56
N GLU A 240 -30.61 3.82 -8.53
CA GLU A 240 -30.22 4.95 -9.38
C GLU A 240 -28.84 5.47 -9.00
N THR A 241 -28.57 5.64 -7.70
CA THR A 241 -27.25 6.02 -7.18
C THR A 241 -26.19 5.01 -7.61
N LEU A 242 -26.45 3.70 -7.46
CA LEU A 242 -25.53 2.65 -7.89
C LEU A 242 -25.20 2.74 -9.39
N ASN A 243 -26.23 2.90 -10.24
CA ASN A 243 -26.04 3.04 -11.70
C ASN A 243 -25.26 4.28 -12.10
N ASN A 244 -25.48 5.40 -11.39
CA ASN A 244 -24.75 6.66 -11.63
C ASN A 244 -23.30 6.53 -11.15
N SER A 245 -23.10 5.92 -10.00
CA SER A 245 -21.77 5.68 -9.42
C SER A 245 -20.88 4.82 -10.32
N ALA A 246 -21.44 3.79 -10.96
CA ALA A 246 -20.68 2.96 -11.92
C ALA A 246 -20.17 3.73 -13.14
N LYS A 247 -20.78 4.88 -13.46
CA LYS A 247 -20.42 5.74 -14.60
C LYS A 247 -19.54 6.94 -14.20
N THR A 248 -19.29 7.11 -12.90
CA THR A 248 -18.45 8.21 -12.39
C THR A 248 -16.99 7.84 -12.55
N ASP A 249 -16.23 8.64 -13.29
CA ASP A 249 -14.81 8.40 -13.46
C ASP A 249 -13.98 8.84 -12.25
N ALA A 250 -12.74 8.41 -12.18
CA ALA A 250 -11.80 8.80 -11.14
C ALA A 250 -11.29 10.23 -11.37
N GLU A 251 -11.24 11.03 -10.31
CA GLU A 251 -10.66 12.38 -10.32
C GLU A 251 -9.30 12.36 -9.60
N GLU A 252 -8.22 12.08 -10.34
CA GLU A 252 -6.87 11.94 -9.77
C GLU A 252 -6.26 13.27 -9.28
N ASN A 253 -6.85 14.41 -9.61
CA ASN A 253 -6.37 15.72 -9.15
C ASN A 253 -6.44 15.89 -7.62
N GLY A 254 -7.32 15.15 -6.95
CA GLY A 254 -7.46 15.12 -5.49
C GLY A 254 -6.54 14.14 -4.77
N VAL A 255 -5.80 13.32 -5.51
CA VAL A 255 -4.90 12.30 -4.94
C VAL A 255 -3.57 12.94 -4.55
N THR A 256 -3.05 12.59 -3.36
CA THR A 256 -1.78 13.10 -2.84
C THR A 256 -0.59 12.64 -3.69
N ASN A 257 0.52 13.37 -3.66
CA ASN A 257 1.74 12.94 -4.33
C ASN A 257 2.34 11.68 -3.70
N ALA A 258 2.09 11.42 -2.40
CA ALA A 258 2.47 10.17 -1.75
C ALA A 258 1.77 8.96 -2.41
N ASN A 259 0.45 9.04 -2.62
CA ASN A 259 -0.30 7.99 -3.29
C ASN A 259 0.06 7.85 -4.78
N LYS A 260 0.30 8.98 -5.48
CA LYS A 260 0.80 8.96 -6.87
C LYS A 260 2.17 8.31 -6.99
N ALA A 261 2.98 8.37 -5.92
CA ALA A 261 4.28 7.71 -5.83
C ALA A 261 4.23 6.31 -5.22
N SER A 262 3.02 5.75 -5.00
CA SER A 262 2.84 4.41 -4.47
C SER A 262 3.31 3.35 -5.47
N LEU A 263 4.07 2.37 -4.98
CA LEU A 263 4.44 1.18 -5.75
C LEU A 263 3.20 0.35 -6.07
N ALA A 264 3.04 0.01 -7.34
CA ALA A 264 2.07 -0.97 -7.81
C ALA A 264 2.78 -2.04 -8.62
N PHE A 265 2.33 -3.28 -8.50
CA PHE A 265 2.96 -4.42 -9.15
C PHE A 265 1.94 -5.32 -9.84
N CYS A 266 2.34 -5.88 -10.98
CA CYS A 266 1.78 -7.10 -11.52
C CYS A 266 2.76 -8.24 -11.17
N TRP A 267 2.32 -9.18 -10.32
CA TRP A 267 3.00 -10.46 -10.23
C TRP A 267 2.59 -11.35 -11.40
N GLU A 268 3.56 -11.99 -12.02
CA GLU A 268 3.37 -12.89 -13.16
C GLU A 268 4.11 -14.19 -12.89
N GLY A 269 3.43 -15.35 -12.99
CA GLY A 269 4.04 -16.64 -12.70
C GLY A 269 3.36 -17.81 -13.40
N GLY A 270 4.04 -18.96 -13.39
CA GLY A 270 3.61 -20.20 -14.03
C GLY A 270 3.78 -20.21 -15.54
N GLU A 271 3.54 -21.39 -16.14
CA GLU A 271 3.64 -21.57 -17.60
C GLU A 271 2.55 -20.81 -18.35
N ASP A 272 1.36 -20.70 -17.74
CA ASP A 272 0.19 -19.99 -18.31
C ASP A 272 0.20 -18.48 -18.01
N MET A 273 1.29 -17.94 -17.47
CA MET A 273 1.40 -16.51 -17.13
C MET A 273 0.25 -16.00 -16.28
N LYS A 274 -0.06 -16.71 -15.18
CA LYS A 274 -1.02 -16.26 -14.18
C LYS A 274 -0.59 -14.92 -13.58
N ARG A 275 -1.55 -14.04 -13.31
CA ARG A 275 -1.28 -12.66 -12.86
C ARG A 275 -2.03 -12.32 -11.58
N ILE A 276 -1.38 -11.53 -10.71
CA ILE A 276 -2.01 -10.87 -9.57
C ILE A 276 -1.69 -9.38 -9.68
N LEU A 277 -2.69 -8.53 -9.50
CA LEU A 277 -2.52 -7.08 -9.48
C LEU A 277 -2.51 -6.57 -8.03
N LEU A 278 -1.42 -5.94 -7.63
CA LEU A 278 -1.18 -5.36 -6.31
C LEU A 278 -0.99 -3.85 -6.46
N MET A 279 -2.02 -3.06 -6.17
CA MET A 279 -2.03 -1.65 -6.57
C MET A 279 -1.52 -0.67 -5.49
N GLY A 280 -1.29 -1.10 -4.22
CA GLY A 280 -1.04 -0.13 -3.16
C GLY A 280 -2.10 0.97 -3.17
N ASP A 281 -1.66 2.23 -3.24
CA ASP A 281 -2.53 3.41 -3.40
C ASP A 281 -2.30 4.14 -4.73
N ALA A 282 -1.69 3.46 -5.70
CA ALA A 282 -1.36 4.02 -7.01
C ALA A 282 -2.59 4.54 -7.76
N VAL A 283 -2.39 5.55 -8.60
CA VAL A 283 -3.42 6.12 -9.46
C VAL A 283 -3.62 5.28 -10.72
N SER A 284 -4.85 5.26 -11.21
CA SER A 284 -5.25 4.45 -12.37
C SER A 284 -4.45 4.74 -13.62
N SER A 285 -4.17 6.02 -13.90
CA SER A 285 -3.50 6.44 -15.14
C SER A 285 -2.11 5.82 -15.31
N GLN A 286 -1.32 5.76 -14.23
CA GLN A 286 0.02 5.14 -14.27
C GLN A 286 -0.09 3.64 -14.52
N VAL A 287 -0.99 2.96 -13.80
CA VAL A 287 -1.19 1.52 -13.92
C VAL A 287 -1.67 1.13 -15.31
N VAL A 288 -2.65 1.88 -15.87
CA VAL A 288 -3.17 1.64 -17.22
C VAL A 288 -2.07 1.81 -18.28
N ASN A 289 -1.25 2.84 -18.16
CA ASN A 289 -0.14 3.06 -19.10
C ASN A 289 0.77 1.84 -19.21
N GLU A 290 1.16 1.25 -18.06
CA GLU A 290 2.02 0.08 -18.04
C GLU A 290 1.29 -1.21 -18.49
N LEU A 291 0.00 -1.31 -18.21
CA LEU A 291 -0.81 -2.44 -18.66
C LEU A 291 -1.12 -2.39 -20.17
N ASN A 292 -1.02 -1.23 -20.81
CA ASN A 292 -1.21 -1.10 -22.27
C ASN A 292 -0.12 -1.78 -23.07
N ASP A 293 1.05 -2.07 -22.48
CA ASP A 293 2.08 -2.91 -23.09
C ASP A 293 1.69 -4.40 -23.20
N ILE A 294 0.65 -4.82 -22.49
CA ILE A 294 0.07 -6.16 -22.63
C ILE A 294 -0.95 -6.10 -23.76
N ASP A 295 -0.71 -6.88 -24.80
CA ASP A 295 -1.53 -6.91 -26.03
C ASP A 295 -2.88 -7.64 -25.83
N ASP A 296 -3.62 -7.18 -24.83
CA ASP A 296 -4.95 -7.66 -24.51
C ASP A 296 -5.86 -6.47 -24.20
N ASP A 297 -7.02 -6.38 -24.82
CA ASP A 297 -8.00 -5.33 -24.51
C ASP A 297 -8.50 -5.43 -23.07
N ARG A 298 -8.58 -6.65 -22.53
CA ARG A 298 -9.02 -6.96 -21.17
C ARG A 298 -8.12 -8.03 -20.57
N ILE A 299 -7.36 -7.66 -19.56
CA ILE A 299 -6.38 -8.51 -18.91
C ILE A 299 -7.02 -9.24 -17.74
N TRP A 300 -6.90 -10.57 -17.73
CA TRP A 300 -7.32 -11.41 -16.61
C TRP A 300 -6.27 -11.45 -15.50
N PHE A 301 -6.75 -11.29 -14.27
CA PHE A 301 -5.97 -11.47 -13.05
C PHE A 301 -6.64 -12.51 -12.15
N GLU A 302 -5.88 -13.40 -11.55
CA GLU A 302 -6.38 -14.36 -10.55
C GLU A 302 -6.93 -13.61 -9.32
N ALA A 303 -6.25 -12.53 -8.93
CA ALA A 303 -6.69 -11.66 -7.86
C ALA A 303 -6.27 -10.20 -8.12
N VAL A 304 -7.06 -9.26 -7.63
CA VAL A 304 -6.78 -7.81 -7.70
C VAL A 304 -6.88 -7.21 -6.29
N LYS A 305 -5.79 -6.69 -5.75
CA LYS A 305 -5.87 -5.75 -4.62
C LYS A 305 -6.24 -4.38 -5.19
N VAL A 306 -7.40 -3.89 -4.82
CA VAL A 306 -7.94 -2.60 -5.27
C VAL A 306 -7.16 -1.45 -4.65
N SER A 307 -6.87 -0.42 -5.45
CA SER A 307 -6.10 0.73 -4.99
C SER A 307 -6.79 1.50 -3.87
N HIS A 308 -5.98 2.02 -2.93
CA HIS A 308 -6.35 3.01 -1.93
C HIS A 308 -7.65 2.64 -1.18
N HIS A 309 -7.69 1.41 -0.65
CA HIS A 309 -8.81 0.85 0.13
C HIS A 309 -10.18 0.91 -0.59
N GLY A 310 -10.17 1.02 -1.92
CA GLY A 310 -11.38 1.19 -2.73
C GLY A 310 -11.84 2.63 -2.90
N SER A 311 -10.93 3.60 -2.80
CA SER A 311 -11.21 5.01 -3.08
C SER A 311 -11.65 5.23 -4.53
N LYS A 312 -12.70 6.04 -4.73
CA LYS A 312 -13.24 6.42 -6.03
C LYS A 312 -12.24 7.18 -6.90
N HIS A 313 -11.28 7.84 -6.27
CA HIS A 313 -10.26 8.65 -6.96
C HIS A 313 -9.16 7.80 -7.60
N ASN A 314 -9.06 6.50 -7.24
CA ASN A 314 -8.00 5.61 -7.67
C ASN A 314 -8.49 4.48 -8.60
N THR A 315 -9.80 4.42 -8.93
CA THR A 315 -10.36 3.41 -9.83
C THR A 315 -11.09 4.11 -10.98
N SER A 316 -10.41 4.29 -12.12
CA SER A 316 -11.00 4.89 -13.33
C SER A 316 -11.88 3.90 -14.08
N ILE A 317 -12.71 4.43 -14.99
CA ILE A 317 -13.48 3.60 -15.93
C ILE A 317 -12.54 2.82 -16.84
N GLU A 318 -11.46 3.44 -17.30
CA GLU A 318 -10.46 2.82 -18.18
C GLU A 318 -9.76 1.65 -17.48
N LEU A 319 -9.25 1.85 -16.25
CA LEU A 319 -8.65 0.76 -15.47
C LEU A 319 -9.64 -0.39 -15.26
N ASN A 320 -10.89 -0.06 -14.90
CA ASN A 320 -11.91 -1.07 -14.68
C ASN A 320 -12.27 -1.83 -16.00
N ALA A 321 -12.18 -1.19 -17.15
CA ALA A 321 -12.35 -1.84 -18.45
C ALA A 321 -11.19 -2.79 -18.77
N LYS A 322 -9.95 -2.35 -18.51
CA LYS A 322 -8.72 -3.10 -18.82
C LYS A 322 -8.49 -4.30 -17.91
N VAL A 323 -8.84 -4.22 -16.62
CA VAL A 323 -8.56 -5.22 -15.58
C VAL A 323 -9.79 -6.06 -15.31
N ASP A 324 -9.69 -7.39 -15.30
CA ASP A 324 -10.75 -8.30 -14.87
C ASP A 324 -10.25 -9.39 -13.94
N SER A 325 -11.14 -9.82 -13.03
CA SER A 325 -10.89 -10.87 -12.04
C SER A 325 -12.19 -11.41 -11.47
N ALA A 326 -12.14 -12.62 -10.95
CA ALA A 326 -13.19 -13.12 -10.06
C ALA A 326 -13.00 -12.66 -8.60
N HIS A 327 -11.80 -12.25 -8.20
CA HIS A 327 -11.46 -11.94 -6.82
C HIS A 327 -10.85 -10.54 -6.66
N TYR A 328 -11.58 -9.64 -5.99
CA TYR A 328 -11.14 -8.28 -5.70
C TYR A 328 -10.98 -8.10 -4.19
N PHE A 329 -9.79 -7.68 -3.74
CA PHE A 329 -9.47 -7.45 -2.33
C PHE A 329 -9.50 -5.97 -2.01
N PHE A 330 -10.39 -5.60 -1.10
CA PHE A 330 -10.45 -4.30 -0.46
C PHE A 330 -9.86 -4.44 0.94
N THR A 331 -8.83 -3.70 1.20
CA THR A 331 -8.06 -3.77 2.44
C THR A 331 -8.11 -2.43 3.16
N GLY A 332 -8.08 -2.44 4.48
CA GLY A 332 -8.08 -1.21 5.27
C GLY A 332 -9.42 -0.46 5.23
N GLY A 333 -9.32 0.83 5.31
CA GLY A 333 -10.46 1.74 5.41
C GLY A 333 -10.72 2.18 6.85
N LYS A 334 -11.42 3.31 7.00
CA LYS A 334 -11.74 3.84 8.33
C LYS A 334 -12.82 2.97 8.98
N GLU A 335 -12.78 2.83 10.32
CA GLU A 335 -13.65 1.95 11.11
C GLU A 335 -15.15 2.05 10.80
N ASN A 336 -15.58 3.14 10.18
CA ASN A 336 -17.00 3.43 9.91
C ASN A 336 -17.26 3.80 8.45
N GLU A 337 -16.28 3.63 7.56
CA GLU A 337 -16.41 3.94 6.14
C GLU A 337 -16.04 2.66 5.38
N GLY A 338 -16.99 2.06 4.68
CA GLY A 338 -16.70 1.02 3.69
C GLY A 338 -16.02 1.63 2.46
N PRO A 339 -15.75 0.81 1.45
CA PRO A 339 -15.22 1.30 0.18
C PRO A 339 -16.20 2.28 -0.48
N ASP A 340 -15.69 3.20 -1.29
CA ASP A 340 -16.53 4.13 -2.05
C ASP A 340 -17.46 3.37 -2.99
N ILE A 341 -18.73 3.76 -3.00
CA ILE A 341 -19.76 3.08 -3.81
C ILE A 341 -19.43 3.12 -5.30
N GLU A 342 -18.75 4.19 -5.75
CA GLU A 342 -18.33 4.33 -7.14
C GLU A 342 -17.36 3.23 -7.56
N THR A 343 -16.45 2.84 -6.68
CA THR A 343 -15.49 1.74 -6.93
C THR A 343 -16.20 0.38 -6.90
N VAL A 344 -17.02 0.14 -5.87
CA VAL A 344 -17.82 -1.09 -5.76
C VAL A 344 -18.73 -1.27 -6.98
N ALA A 345 -19.43 -0.19 -7.40
CA ALA A 345 -20.34 -0.24 -8.53
C ALA A 345 -19.61 -0.54 -9.86
N LYS A 346 -18.49 0.12 -10.13
CA LYS A 346 -17.69 -0.15 -11.34
C LYS A 346 -17.26 -1.61 -11.43
N ILE A 347 -16.76 -2.17 -10.34
CA ILE A 347 -16.29 -3.56 -10.28
C ILE A 347 -17.47 -4.53 -10.37
N ALA A 348 -18.47 -4.35 -9.51
CA ALA A 348 -19.56 -5.31 -9.36
C ALA A 348 -20.50 -5.36 -10.57
N MET A 349 -20.76 -4.22 -11.22
CA MET A 349 -21.70 -4.14 -12.36
C MET A 349 -21.06 -4.45 -13.72
N LYS A 350 -19.76 -4.69 -13.76
CA LYS A 350 -19.08 -5.12 -14.96
C LYS A 350 -19.53 -6.52 -15.34
N PRO A 351 -19.81 -6.80 -16.64
CA PRO A 351 -20.15 -8.14 -17.09
C PRO A 351 -19.09 -9.16 -16.69
N LEU A 352 -19.52 -10.35 -16.28
CA LEU A 352 -18.61 -11.45 -15.98
C LEU A 352 -17.93 -11.93 -17.28
N SER A 353 -16.65 -12.31 -17.16
CA SER A 353 -15.94 -12.98 -18.24
C SER A 353 -16.49 -14.40 -18.46
N GLU A 354 -16.29 -14.94 -19.65
CA GLU A 354 -16.69 -16.31 -20.00
C GLU A 354 -16.07 -17.33 -19.02
N GLY A 355 -16.87 -18.26 -18.56
CA GLY A 355 -16.45 -19.29 -17.59
C GLY A 355 -16.42 -18.82 -16.13
N ILE A 356 -16.81 -17.58 -15.83
CA ILE A 356 -16.90 -17.05 -14.49
C ILE A 356 -18.37 -16.93 -14.05
N ASP A 357 -18.75 -17.68 -13.03
CA ASP A 357 -20.12 -17.70 -12.52
C ASP A 357 -20.39 -16.60 -11.49
N GLN A 358 -19.34 -16.18 -10.77
CA GLN A 358 -19.47 -15.21 -9.67
C GLN A 358 -18.21 -14.37 -9.51
N ARG A 359 -18.38 -13.10 -9.16
CA ARG A 359 -17.33 -12.21 -8.68
C ARG A 359 -17.40 -12.10 -7.16
N VAL A 360 -16.26 -12.12 -6.49
CA VAL A 360 -16.16 -11.98 -5.03
C VAL A 360 -15.38 -10.71 -4.71
N ILE A 361 -15.97 -9.84 -3.92
CA ILE A 361 -15.32 -8.71 -3.29
C ILE A 361 -14.99 -9.12 -1.85
N HIS A 362 -13.71 -9.32 -1.58
CA HIS A 362 -13.16 -9.63 -0.28
C HIS A 362 -12.88 -8.32 0.46
N TYR A 363 -13.40 -8.19 1.66
CA TYR A 363 -13.18 -7.01 2.49
C TYR A 363 -12.67 -7.42 3.87
N ASN A 364 -11.43 -7.12 4.19
CA ASN A 364 -10.77 -7.60 5.39
C ASN A 364 -11.11 -6.83 6.68
N HIS A 365 -11.95 -5.79 6.61
CA HIS A 365 -12.41 -5.04 7.76
C HIS A 365 -13.86 -5.41 8.09
N GLU A 366 -14.04 -6.43 8.94
CA GLU A 366 -15.35 -7.04 9.23
C GLU A 366 -16.41 -6.02 9.69
N LYS A 367 -16.06 -5.13 10.63
CA LYS A 367 -16.99 -4.10 11.11
C LYS A 367 -17.42 -3.15 10.00
N GLY A 368 -16.48 -2.72 9.16
CA GLY A 368 -16.76 -1.81 8.05
C GLY A 368 -17.72 -2.42 7.03
N ILE A 369 -17.46 -3.67 6.61
CA ILE A 369 -18.34 -4.33 5.62
C ILE A 369 -19.70 -4.68 6.19
N ASN A 370 -19.79 -5.07 7.45
CA ASN A 370 -21.07 -5.37 8.08
C ASN A 370 -21.93 -4.11 8.21
N LEU A 371 -21.35 -2.99 8.63
CA LEU A 371 -22.03 -1.70 8.64
C LEU A 371 -22.46 -1.28 7.23
N TRP A 372 -21.61 -1.44 6.24
CA TRP A 372 -21.92 -1.14 4.84
C TRP A 372 -23.08 -2.00 4.33
N LYS A 373 -23.10 -3.31 4.66
CA LYS A 373 -24.19 -4.24 4.31
C LYS A 373 -25.50 -3.88 5.01
N GLU A 374 -25.46 -3.48 6.27
CA GLU A 374 -26.66 -3.05 7.01
C GLU A 374 -27.27 -1.79 6.40
N LEU A 375 -26.45 -0.78 6.12
CA LEU A 375 -26.90 0.48 5.53
C LEU A 375 -27.40 0.31 4.09
N ASN A 376 -26.87 -0.68 3.36
CA ASN A 376 -27.10 -0.88 1.94
C ASN A 376 -27.64 -2.29 1.62
N LYS A 377 -28.46 -2.86 2.51
CA LYS A 377 -28.93 -4.24 2.40
C LYS A 377 -29.58 -4.58 1.05
N GLU A 378 -30.43 -3.68 0.54
CA GLU A 378 -31.09 -3.89 -0.77
C GLU A 378 -30.07 -3.87 -1.92
N ILE A 379 -29.06 -3.03 -1.83
CA ILE A 379 -27.99 -2.94 -2.82
C ILE A 379 -27.12 -4.21 -2.78
N ALA A 380 -26.73 -4.69 -1.59
CA ALA A 380 -25.97 -5.93 -1.46
C ALA A 380 -26.70 -7.13 -2.08
N ILE A 381 -28.04 -7.21 -1.87
CA ILE A 381 -28.88 -8.23 -2.50
C ILE A 381 -28.95 -8.05 -4.03
N GLN A 382 -29.04 -6.82 -4.53
CA GLN A 382 -29.01 -6.55 -5.97
C GLN A 382 -27.67 -6.91 -6.61
N LEU A 383 -26.55 -6.60 -5.94
CA LEU A 383 -25.22 -6.97 -6.44
C LEU A 383 -25.10 -8.49 -6.61
N LEU A 384 -25.60 -9.25 -5.63
CA LEU A 384 -25.60 -10.70 -5.71
C LEU A 384 -26.54 -11.23 -6.81
N ASN A 385 -27.79 -10.79 -6.82
CA ASN A 385 -28.83 -11.39 -7.68
C ASN A 385 -28.75 -10.93 -9.13
N ASN A 386 -28.39 -9.68 -9.39
CA ASN A 386 -28.42 -9.10 -10.72
C ASN A 386 -27.04 -9.05 -11.39
N TYR A 387 -25.97 -9.02 -10.59
CA TYR A 387 -24.59 -8.88 -11.09
C TYR A 387 -23.68 -10.01 -10.62
N HIS A 388 -24.23 -11.03 -9.94
CA HIS A 388 -23.50 -12.20 -9.46
C HIS A 388 -22.22 -11.81 -8.66
N THR A 389 -22.32 -10.71 -7.89
CA THR A 389 -21.20 -10.21 -7.07
C THR A 389 -21.50 -10.41 -5.61
N LEU A 390 -20.66 -11.24 -4.95
CA LEU A 390 -20.71 -11.52 -3.53
C LEU A 390 -19.78 -10.57 -2.77
N LEU A 391 -20.30 -9.97 -1.70
CA LEU A 391 -19.46 -9.26 -0.72
C LEU A 391 -19.10 -10.21 0.42
N ASN A 392 -17.84 -10.49 0.61
CA ASN A 392 -17.32 -11.49 1.55
C ASN A 392 -16.34 -10.87 2.55
N THR A 393 -16.23 -11.47 3.73
CA THR A 393 -15.21 -11.17 4.74
C THR A 393 -14.04 -12.16 4.74
N ASP A 394 -14.08 -13.16 3.84
CA ASP A 394 -12.96 -14.05 3.66
C ASP A 394 -11.75 -13.25 3.13
N ASN A 395 -10.63 -13.40 3.78
CA ASN A 395 -9.43 -12.63 3.53
C ASN A 395 -8.34 -13.43 2.81
N THR A 396 -8.69 -14.60 2.28
CA THR A 396 -7.74 -15.52 1.65
C THR A 396 -8.30 -16.05 0.33
N TYR A 397 -7.44 -16.11 -0.68
CA TYR A 397 -7.72 -16.79 -1.95
C TYR A 397 -6.48 -17.55 -2.40
N GLU A 398 -6.69 -18.75 -2.91
CA GLU A 398 -5.65 -19.66 -3.32
C GLU A 398 -5.92 -20.19 -4.73
N PHE A 399 -4.87 -20.31 -5.55
CA PHE A 399 -4.93 -20.87 -6.88
C PHE A 399 -3.64 -21.60 -7.27
N GLU A 400 -3.72 -22.47 -8.26
CA GLU A 400 -2.57 -23.13 -8.87
C GLU A 400 -2.01 -22.32 -10.04
N TYR A 401 -0.69 -22.35 -10.24
CA TYR A 401 -0.01 -21.66 -11.34
C TYR A 401 1.22 -22.45 -11.86
#